data_1d6aa401d61fa8594a9cbcf4c4455fb4
#
_entry.id   1d6aa401d61fa8594a9cbcf4c4455fb4
#
_cell.length_a   1.000
_cell.length_b   1.000
_cell.length_c   1.000
_cell.angle_alpha   90.00
_cell.angle_beta   90.00
_cell.angle_gamma   90.00
#
_symmetry.space_group_name_H-M   'P 1'
#
loop_
_entity.id
_entity.type
_entity.pdbx_description
1 polymer ?
#
loop_
_entity_poly.entity_id
_entity_poly.type
_entity_poly.pdbx_seq_one_letter_code
_entity_poly.pdbx_strand_id
1 'polypeptide(L)'
;MRVHLGTDHAGLDLKRHLVDHLRASGHEPVDHGAFVYDALDDYPVFCLRAAEAVVADPGSLGVVIGGSGNGEQIAANKVLGARAALVWSEETAVLARQHNDANVISVGGRMHTIDEMTHFVDVFLATAFTGEERHLRRITMLADYERTRELPPGDESGA
;
A
#
# COMPACT_ATOMS: atom_id res chain seq x y z
N MET A 1 7.59 11.75 7.70
CA MET A 1 7.73 10.26 7.81
C MET A 1 8.43 9.72 6.58
N ARG A 2 8.98 8.51 6.63
CA ARG A 2 9.46 7.81 5.42
C ARG A 2 8.30 7.20 4.64
N VAL A 3 8.38 7.28 3.31
CA VAL A 3 7.39 6.69 2.40
C VAL A 3 8.15 5.88 1.35
N HIS A 4 7.94 4.57 1.35
CA HIS A 4 8.58 3.63 0.43
C HIS A 4 7.77 3.50 -0.85
N LEU A 5 8.41 3.68 -2.02
CA LEU A 5 7.72 3.62 -3.31
C LEU A 5 8.31 2.52 -4.19
N GLY A 6 7.44 1.76 -4.86
CA GLY A 6 7.83 0.76 -5.85
C GLY A 6 6.87 0.74 -7.03
N THR A 7 7.38 0.59 -8.24
CA THR A 7 6.59 0.54 -9.49
C THR A 7 7.32 -0.23 -10.57
N ASP A 8 6.59 -0.70 -11.56
CA ASP A 8 7.12 -1.07 -12.87
C ASP A 8 7.07 0.12 -13.85
N HIS A 9 7.30 -0.14 -15.13
CA HIS A 9 7.24 0.87 -16.19
C HIS A 9 5.89 1.60 -16.26
N ALA A 10 4.78 0.95 -15.88
CA ALA A 10 3.43 1.49 -16.05
C ALA A 10 3.12 2.65 -15.07
N GLY A 11 3.81 2.70 -13.92
CA GLY A 11 3.65 3.77 -12.94
C GLY A 11 4.87 4.68 -12.79
N LEU A 12 5.87 4.57 -13.68
CA LEU A 12 7.16 5.26 -13.51
C LEU A 12 7.02 6.79 -13.44
N ASP A 13 6.19 7.39 -14.29
CA ASP A 13 6.00 8.84 -14.31
C ASP A 13 5.27 9.32 -13.05
N LEU A 14 4.23 8.60 -12.61
CA LEU A 14 3.55 8.89 -11.35
C LEU A 14 4.52 8.76 -10.16
N LYS A 15 5.34 7.71 -10.11
CA LYS A 15 6.31 7.54 -9.02
C LYS A 15 7.30 8.70 -8.97
N ARG A 16 7.84 9.13 -10.11
CA ARG A 16 8.75 10.28 -10.18
C ARG A 16 8.08 11.55 -9.64
N HIS A 17 6.86 11.82 -10.08
CA HIS A 17 6.06 12.92 -9.57
C HIS A 17 5.86 12.82 -8.05
N LEU A 18 5.45 11.66 -7.54
CA LEU A 18 5.23 11.46 -6.10
C LEU A 18 6.51 11.62 -5.27
N VAL A 19 7.67 11.19 -5.77
CA VAL A 19 8.95 11.40 -5.08
C VAL A 19 9.23 12.88 -4.85
N ASP A 20 9.00 13.71 -5.87
CA ASP A 20 9.22 15.16 -5.76
C ASP A 20 8.13 15.83 -4.89
N HIS A 21 6.87 15.45 -5.05
CA HIS A 21 5.74 15.94 -4.26
C HIS A 21 5.93 15.62 -2.76
N LEU A 22 6.28 14.39 -2.43
CA LEU A 22 6.49 13.97 -1.04
C LEU A 22 7.65 14.71 -0.37
N ARG A 23 8.75 14.96 -1.10
CA ARG A 23 9.85 15.79 -0.58
C ARG A 23 9.40 17.22 -0.30
N ALA A 24 8.65 17.81 -1.23
CA ALA A 24 8.12 19.17 -1.07
C ALA A 24 7.13 19.27 0.11
N SER A 25 6.41 18.18 0.41
CA SER A 25 5.48 18.07 1.54
C SER A 25 6.13 17.67 2.87
N GLY A 26 7.48 17.60 2.93
CA GLY A 26 8.24 17.31 4.16
C GLY A 26 8.30 15.83 4.55
N HIS A 27 8.02 14.93 3.62
CA HIS A 27 8.23 13.49 3.75
C HIS A 27 9.63 13.09 3.24
N GLU A 28 10.05 11.88 3.57
CA GLU A 28 11.28 11.25 3.10
C GLU A 28 10.92 10.08 2.15
N PRO A 29 10.81 10.29 0.82
CA PRO A 29 10.54 9.23 -0.11
C PRO A 29 11.76 8.32 -0.29
N VAL A 30 11.56 7.01 -0.20
CA VAL A 30 12.56 5.97 -0.47
C VAL A 30 12.13 5.19 -1.71
N ASP A 31 12.87 5.36 -2.79
CA ASP A 31 12.56 4.77 -4.10
C ASP A 31 13.20 3.38 -4.24
N HIS A 32 12.38 2.35 -4.45
CA HIS A 32 12.79 0.96 -4.64
C HIS A 32 12.77 0.49 -6.11
N GLY A 33 12.59 1.42 -7.05
CA GLY A 33 12.53 1.13 -8.51
C GLY A 33 11.09 1.09 -9.05
N ALA A 34 10.88 0.88 -10.37
CA ALA A 34 11.92 0.90 -11.39
C ALA A 34 12.56 2.29 -11.51
N PHE A 35 13.84 2.36 -11.82
CA PHE A 35 14.55 3.64 -11.96
C PHE A 35 14.59 4.13 -13.41
N VAL A 36 14.51 3.19 -14.35
CA VAL A 36 14.50 3.44 -15.79
C VAL A 36 13.29 2.75 -16.41
N TYR A 37 12.84 3.27 -17.55
CA TYR A 37 11.75 2.65 -18.29
C TYR A 37 12.25 1.38 -19.00
N ASP A 38 11.57 0.26 -18.72
CA ASP A 38 11.71 -1.00 -19.46
C ASP A 38 10.30 -1.58 -19.62
N ALA A 39 9.79 -1.63 -20.84
CA ALA A 39 8.44 -2.12 -21.12
C ALA A 39 8.21 -3.60 -20.75
N LEU A 40 9.26 -4.33 -20.42
CA LEU A 40 9.24 -5.75 -20.08
C LEU A 40 9.59 -6.01 -18.61
N ASP A 41 9.74 -4.97 -17.79
CA ASP A 41 10.03 -5.15 -16.38
C ASP A 41 8.83 -5.73 -15.58
N ASP A 42 9.14 -6.42 -14.51
CA ASP A 42 8.19 -7.15 -13.68
C ASP A 42 7.91 -6.41 -12.36
N TYR A 43 6.68 -5.93 -12.17
CA TYR A 43 6.25 -5.19 -10.96
C TYR A 43 6.56 -5.90 -9.63
N PRO A 44 6.49 -7.26 -9.50
CA PRO A 44 6.72 -7.90 -8.21
C PRO A 44 8.08 -7.57 -7.61
N VAL A 45 9.12 -7.39 -8.44
CA VAL A 45 10.48 -7.07 -7.99
C VAL A 45 10.50 -5.80 -7.13
N PHE A 46 9.78 -4.78 -7.56
CA PHE A 46 9.78 -3.46 -6.93
C PHE A 46 8.75 -3.37 -5.79
N CYS A 47 7.58 -3.99 -5.99
CA CYS A 47 6.50 -3.96 -5.01
C CYS A 47 6.84 -4.77 -3.75
N LEU A 48 7.48 -5.94 -3.90
CA LEU A 48 7.96 -6.73 -2.76
C LEU A 48 9.02 -5.96 -1.97
N ARG A 49 10.01 -5.34 -2.64
CA ARG A 49 11.05 -4.53 -1.97
C ARG A 49 10.46 -3.36 -1.18
N ALA A 50 9.50 -2.64 -1.76
CA ALA A 50 8.83 -1.55 -1.07
C ALA A 50 8.05 -2.04 0.15
N ALA A 51 7.30 -3.14 0.02
CA ALA A 51 6.53 -3.71 1.12
C ALA A 51 7.41 -4.27 2.24
N GLU A 52 8.51 -4.97 1.91
CA GLU A 52 9.50 -5.43 2.90
C GLU A 52 10.12 -4.26 3.66
N ALA A 53 10.46 -3.17 2.95
CA ALA A 53 11.02 -1.99 3.56
C ALA A 53 10.03 -1.32 4.52
N VAL A 54 8.73 -1.24 4.18
CA VAL A 54 7.69 -0.73 5.08
C VAL A 54 7.60 -1.57 6.36
N VAL A 55 7.58 -2.88 6.22
CA VAL A 55 7.47 -3.78 7.39
C VAL A 55 8.71 -3.71 8.29
N ALA A 56 9.89 -3.52 7.69
CA ALA A 56 11.15 -3.38 8.42
C ALA A 56 11.35 -2.00 9.06
N ASP A 57 10.53 -1.02 8.72
CA ASP A 57 10.64 0.38 9.15
C ASP A 57 9.37 0.87 9.88
N PRO A 58 9.21 0.59 11.18
CA PRO A 58 8.03 0.95 11.94
C PRO A 58 7.72 2.46 11.87
N GLY A 59 6.48 2.78 11.51
CA GLY A 59 6.01 4.16 11.35
C GLY A 59 6.20 4.73 9.94
N SER A 60 6.80 3.98 9.01
CA SER A 60 6.77 4.29 7.59
C SER A 60 5.49 3.79 6.92
N LEU A 61 5.19 4.29 5.73
CA LEU A 61 4.11 3.84 4.87
C LEU A 61 4.64 3.57 3.45
N GLY A 62 3.87 2.84 2.65
CA GLY A 62 4.26 2.48 1.29
C GLY A 62 3.24 2.83 0.22
N VAL A 63 3.75 3.05 -0.99
CA VAL A 63 2.95 3.25 -2.20
C VAL A 63 3.51 2.34 -3.29
N VAL A 64 2.71 1.38 -3.75
CA VAL A 64 3.05 0.56 -4.91
C VAL A 64 2.17 0.97 -6.09
N ILE A 65 2.77 1.05 -7.26
CA ILE A 65 2.13 1.66 -8.43
C ILE A 65 2.29 0.72 -9.62
N GLY A 66 1.25 0.54 -10.39
CA GLY A 66 1.30 -0.18 -11.64
C GLY A 66 0.24 0.30 -12.62
N GLY A 67 -0.10 -0.47 -13.63
CA GLY A 67 -1.11 -0.07 -14.61
C GLY A 67 -2.49 0.04 -14.01
N SER A 68 -2.96 -0.96 -13.28
CA SER A 68 -4.24 -0.99 -12.57
C SER A 68 -4.11 -0.99 -11.05
N GLY A 69 -2.96 -1.30 -10.51
CA GLY A 69 -2.72 -1.46 -9.08
C GLY A 69 -3.07 -2.85 -8.53
N ASN A 70 -3.77 -3.71 -9.31
CA ASN A 70 -4.21 -5.02 -8.81
C ASN A 70 -3.05 -5.96 -8.50
N GLY A 71 -2.15 -6.15 -9.46
CA GLY A 71 -0.99 -7.03 -9.30
C GLY A 71 -0.05 -6.54 -8.21
N GLU A 72 0.15 -5.25 -8.14
CA GLU A 72 1.01 -4.57 -7.18
C GLU A 72 0.47 -4.75 -5.74
N GLN A 73 -0.86 -4.62 -5.55
CA GLN A 73 -1.50 -4.92 -4.28
C GLN A 73 -1.33 -6.39 -3.88
N ILE A 74 -1.54 -7.32 -4.83
CA ILE A 74 -1.38 -8.75 -4.59
C ILE A 74 0.07 -9.05 -4.18
N ALA A 75 1.04 -8.47 -4.88
CA ALA A 75 2.46 -8.66 -4.58
C ALA A 75 2.81 -8.14 -3.18
N ALA A 76 2.44 -6.91 -2.86
CA ALA A 76 2.71 -6.32 -1.55
C ALA A 76 2.13 -7.15 -0.40
N ASN A 77 0.91 -7.69 -0.56
CA ASN A 77 0.26 -8.56 0.43
C ASN A 77 0.89 -9.97 0.55
N LYS A 78 1.92 -10.31 -0.22
CA LYS A 78 2.73 -11.53 0.01
C LYS A 78 3.79 -11.36 1.09
N VAL A 79 4.08 -10.13 1.46
CA VAL A 79 5.03 -9.82 2.53
C VAL A 79 4.30 -9.89 3.87
N LEU A 80 4.80 -10.73 4.79
CA LEU A 80 4.25 -10.87 6.14
C LEU A 80 4.22 -9.51 6.86
N GLY A 81 3.04 -9.12 7.35
CA GLY A 81 2.85 -7.85 8.04
C GLY A 81 2.54 -6.66 7.10
N ALA A 82 2.62 -6.84 5.78
CA ALA A 82 2.09 -5.85 4.84
C ALA A 82 0.57 -5.97 4.73
N ARG A 83 -0.11 -4.84 4.84
CA ARG A 83 -1.55 -4.69 4.58
C ARG A 83 -1.72 -3.66 3.49
N ALA A 84 -1.70 -4.14 2.24
CA ALA A 84 -1.81 -3.31 1.06
C ALA A 84 -3.27 -3.22 0.59
N ALA A 85 -3.78 -2.01 0.45
CA ALA A 85 -5.11 -1.72 -0.05
C ALA A 85 -5.04 -1.14 -1.47
N LEU A 86 -5.91 -1.61 -2.38
CA LEU A 86 -6.12 -0.96 -3.67
C LEU A 86 -6.98 0.28 -3.46
N VAL A 87 -6.48 1.44 -3.89
CA VAL A 87 -7.14 2.73 -3.73
C VAL A 87 -7.48 3.32 -5.10
N TRP A 88 -8.76 3.69 -5.27
CA TRP A 88 -9.31 4.30 -6.49
C TRP A 88 -10.21 5.51 -6.22
N SER A 89 -10.30 5.95 -4.97
CA SER A 89 -11.03 7.14 -4.55
C SER A 89 -10.51 7.65 -3.22
N GLU A 90 -10.80 8.90 -2.90
CA GLU A 90 -10.51 9.48 -1.58
C GLU A 90 -11.10 8.63 -0.45
N GLU A 91 -12.37 8.19 -0.58
CA GLU A 91 -13.03 7.36 0.42
C GLU A 91 -12.27 6.06 0.68
N THR A 92 -11.81 5.36 -0.37
CA THR A 92 -11.05 4.12 -0.21
C THR A 92 -9.68 4.35 0.42
N ALA A 93 -9.04 5.50 0.19
CA ALA A 93 -7.80 5.90 0.87
C ALA A 93 -8.02 6.11 2.37
N VAL A 94 -9.10 6.81 2.76
CA VAL A 94 -9.49 7.01 4.16
C VAL A 94 -9.76 5.67 4.84
N LEU A 95 -10.61 4.83 4.23
CA LEU A 95 -11.03 3.55 4.83
C LEU A 95 -9.87 2.55 4.93
N ALA A 96 -8.90 2.57 4.02
CA ALA A 96 -7.70 1.76 4.10
C ALA A 96 -6.95 2.00 5.42
N ARG A 97 -6.83 3.25 5.83
CA ARG A 97 -6.20 3.61 7.12
C ARG A 97 -7.15 3.38 8.28
N GLN A 98 -8.34 3.97 8.26
CA GLN A 98 -9.25 3.98 9.41
C GLN A 98 -9.69 2.59 9.84
N HIS A 99 -9.94 1.67 8.90
CA HIS A 99 -10.50 0.36 9.19
C HIS A 99 -9.48 -0.77 9.20
N ASN A 100 -8.44 -0.68 8.35
CA ASN A 100 -7.51 -1.77 8.12
C ASN A 100 -6.10 -1.49 8.63
N ASP A 101 -5.84 -0.26 9.11
CA ASP A 101 -4.49 0.20 9.40
C ASP A 101 -3.52 -0.20 8.27
N ALA A 102 -3.96 -0.03 7.01
CA ALA A 102 -3.16 -0.38 5.85
C ALA A 102 -1.86 0.39 5.89
N ASN A 103 -0.73 -0.31 5.78
CA ASN A 103 0.60 0.30 5.78
C ASN A 103 1.14 0.50 4.36
N VAL A 104 0.46 -0.07 3.36
CA VAL A 104 0.77 0.12 1.94
C VAL A 104 -0.51 0.43 1.19
N ILE A 105 -0.46 1.37 0.23
CA ILE A 105 -1.52 1.51 -0.77
C ILE A 105 -0.99 1.13 -2.15
N SER A 106 -1.91 0.63 -2.97
CA SER A 106 -1.67 0.40 -4.39
C SER A 106 -2.56 1.32 -5.22
N VAL A 107 -1.99 1.96 -6.22
CA VAL A 107 -2.70 2.84 -7.15
C VAL A 107 -2.42 2.46 -8.60
N GLY A 108 -3.42 2.69 -9.47
CA GLY A 108 -3.33 2.37 -10.89
C GLY A 108 -2.95 3.58 -11.73
N GLY A 109 -1.71 3.65 -12.20
CA GLY A 109 -1.17 4.77 -12.99
C GLY A 109 -1.87 5.03 -14.32
N ARG A 110 -2.73 4.10 -14.78
CA ARG A 110 -3.55 4.23 -15.99
C ARG A 110 -5.03 4.43 -15.70
N MET A 111 -5.43 4.49 -14.43
CA MET A 111 -6.84 4.50 -14.02
C MET A 111 -7.34 5.89 -13.68
N HIS A 112 -6.46 6.78 -13.25
CA HIS A 112 -6.75 8.14 -12.81
C HIS A 112 -5.67 9.09 -13.31
N THR A 113 -5.92 10.38 -13.19
CA THR A 113 -4.92 11.43 -13.44
C THR A 113 -3.84 11.40 -12.35
N ILE A 114 -2.67 11.96 -12.65
CA ILE A 114 -1.58 12.12 -11.67
C ILE A 114 -2.05 12.91 -10.45
N ASP A 115 -2.82 13.97 -10.66
CA ASP A 115 -3.33 14.83 -9.58
C ASP A 115 -4.30 14.07 -8.65
N GLU A 116 -5.24 13.28 -9.22
CA GLU A 116 -6.13 12.43 -8.42
C GLU A 116 -5.37 11.40 -7.60
N MET A 117 -4.40 10.71 -8.20
CA MET A 117 -3.61 9.71 -7.48
C MET A 117 -2.71 10.34 -6.41
N THR A 118 -2.15 11.52 -6.67
CA THR A 118 -1.39 12.30 -5.70
C THR A 118 -2.28 12.66 -4.51
N HIS A 119 -3.51 13.11 -4.77
CA HIS A 119 -4.49 13.39 -3.72
C HIS A 119 -4.82 12.15 -2.89
N PHE A 120 -5.03 10.98 -3.51
CA PHE A 120 -5.29 9.74 -2.76
C PHE A 120 -4.11 9.35 -1.86
N VAL A 121 -2.88 9.54 -2.32
CA VAL A 121 -1.67 9.33 -1.51
C VAL A 121 -1.64 10.28 -0.33
N ASP A 122 -1.87 11.58 -0.53
CA ASP A 122 -1.88 12.58 0.54
C ASP A 122 -2.95 12.25 1.60
N VAL A 123 -4.16 11.89 1.17
CA VAL A 123 -5.25 11.48 2.06
C VAL A 123 -4.86 10.25 2.88
N PHE A 124 -4.28 9.24 2.23
CA PHE A 124 -3.80 8.04 2.92
C PHE A 124 -2.75 8.36 3.98
N LEU A 125 -1.74 9.18 3.65
CA LEU A 125 -0.66 9.54 4.55
C LEU A 125 -1.13 10.40 5.73
N ALA A 126 -2.17 11.23 5.53
CA ALA A 126 -2.73 12.11 6.54
C ALA A 126 -3.76 11.42 7.45
N THR A 127 -4.30 10.26 7.06
CA THR A 127 -5.36 9.59 7.79
C THR A 127 -4.79 8.67 8.87
N ALA A 128 -5.25 8.85 10.11
CA ALA A 128 -4.88 7.98 11.23
C ALA A 128 -5.78 6.74 11.29
N PHE A 129 -5.25 5.64 11.85
CA PHE A 129 -6.05 4.49 12.24
C PHE A 129 -6.98 4.85 13.39
N THR A 130 -8.25 4.39 13.34
CA THR A 130 -9.23 4.72 14.38
C THR A 130 -9.01 3.99 15.71
N GLY A 131 -8.35 2.83 15.68
CA GLY A 131 -8.12 2.00 16.86
C GLY A 131 -9.39 1.35 17.41
N GLU A 132 -10.52 1.39 16.69
CA GLU A 132 -11.75 0.75 17.15
C GLU A 132 -11.57 -0.76 17.36
N GLU A 133 -12.12 -1.30 18.45
CA GLU A 133 -11.98 -2.72 18.84
C GLU A 133 -12.36 -3.68 17.73
N ARG A 134 -13.45 -3.41 17.00
CA ARG A 134 -13.90 -4.25 15.88
C ARG A 134 -12.86 -4.33 14.73
N HIS A 135 -12.11 -3.25 14.48
CA HIS A 135 -11.07 -3.20 13.46
C HIS A 135 -9.80 -3.89 13.94
N LEU A 136 -9.37 -3.60 15.17
CA LEU A 136 -8.24 -4.29 15.81
C LEU A 136 -8.42 -5.80 15.81
N ARG A 137 -9.60 -6.29 16.25
CA ARG A 137 -9.91 -7.73 16.25
C ARG A 137 -9.72 -8.36 14.87
N ARG A 138 -10.24 -7.73 13.80
CA ARG A 138 -10.12 -8.25 12.43
C ARG A 138 -8.67 -8.26 11.93
N ILE A 139 -7.93 -7.20 12.21
CA ILE A 139 -6.51 -7.12 11.87
C ILE A 139 -5.72 -8.20 12.60
N THR A 140 -6.00 -8.43 13.89
CA THR A 140 -5.37 -9.49 14.69
C THR A 140 -5.67 -10.88 14.10
N MET A 141 -6.91 -11.16 13.70
CA MET A 141 -7.27 -12.44 13.06
C MET A 141 -6.48 -12.67 11.77
N LEU A 142 -6.27 -11.63 10.95
CA LEU A 142 -5.45 -11.73 9.75
C LEU A 142 -3.98 -12.01 10.09
N ALA A 143 -3.42 -11.28 11.05
CA ALA A 143 -2.04 -11.47 11.49
C ALA A 143 -1.80 -12.87 12.11
N ASP A 144 -2.77 -13.39 12.87
CA ASP A 144 -2.71 -14.75 13.42
C ASP A 144 -2.73 -15.79 12.30
N TYR A 145 -3.64 -15.65 11.32
CA TYR A 145 -3.67 -16.54 10.16
C TYR A 145 -2.36 -16.48 9.35
N GLU A 146 -1.80 -15.30 9.14
CA GLU A 146 -0.50 -15.16 8.46
C GLU A 146 0.59 -15.98 9.15
N ARG A 147 0.62 -15.93 10.47
CA ARG A 147 1.66 -16.57 11.30
C ARG A 147 1.44 -18.08 11.45
N THR A 148 0.19 -18.53 11.66
CA THR A 148 -0.13 -19.91 12.05
C THR A 148 -0.67 -20.75 10.91
N ARG A 149 -1.30 -20.14 9.92
CA ARG A 149 -2.12 -20.78 8.86
C ARG A 149 -3.36 -21.50 9.39
N GLU A 150 -3.74 -21.24 10.64
CA GLU A 150 -4.97 -21.74 11.24
C GLU A 150 -6.11 -20.76 10.96
N LEU A 151 -7.25 -21.29 10.51
CA LEU A 151 -8.44 -20.45 10.28
C LEU A 151 -8.95 -19.90 11.60
N PRO A 152 -9.36 -18.61 11.65
CA PRO A 152 -10.06 -18.11 12.81
C PRO A 152 -11.31 -18.95 13.08
N PRO A 153 -11.72 -19.13 14.36
CA PRO A 153 -12.94 -19.85 14.68
C PRO A 153 -14.14 -19.21 13.97
N GLY A 154 -14.91 -20.05 13.26
CA GLY A 154 -16.16 -19.65 12.66
C GLY A 154 -17.22 -19.36 13.71
N ASP A 155 -18.24 -18.59 13.36
CA ASP A 155 -19.43 -18.48 14.17
C ASP A 155 -20.28 -19.77 13.96
N GLU A 156 -20.14 -20.75 14.87
CA GLU A 156 -20.86 -22.02 14.83
C GLU A 156 -22.37 -21.87 15.18
N SER A 157 -22.83 -20.64 15.44
CA SER A 157 -24.20 -20.35 15.86
C SER A 157 -25.24 -20.41 14.73
N GLY A 158 -24.90 -20.92 13.54
CA GLY A 158 -25.74 -20.92 12.35
C GLY A 158 -25.89 -22.27 11.63
N ALA A 159 -25.64 -23.42 12.28
CA ALA A 159 -25.91 -24.74 11.70
C ALA A 159 -27.22 -25.33 12.24
#